data_c80de3fa4ea6435239c78f250219bca5
#
_entry.id   c80de3fa4ea6435239c78f250219bca5
#
_cell.length_a   1.000
_cell.length_b   1.000
_cell.length_c   1.000
_cell.angle_alpha   90.00
_cell.angle_beta   90.00
_cell.angle_gamma   90.00
#
_symmetry.space_group_name_H-M   'P 1'
#
loop_
_entity.id
_entity.type
_entity.pdbx_description
1 polymer ?
#
loop_
_entity_poly.entity_id
_entity_poly.type
_entity_poly.pdbx_seq_one_letter_code
_entity_poly.pdbx_strand_id
1 'polypeptide(L)'
;GHFKKAGVTPKRHLAEFKDFETELNLGDTITVELFNDAAYVDVVGTSKGKGFQGVVKRHGFGGVGQTTHGQHNRARKPGSIGACSYPAKVFKGMRMGGQMGGDRVTTHNLQVLKVIPEHNLLLIKGSVPGCKGSIVIIEK
;
A
#
# COMPACT_ATOMS: atom_id res chain seq x y z
N GLY A 1 -18.18 6.23 24.52
CA GLY A 1 -17.42 5.91 25.75
C GLY A 1 -15.93 6.17 25.61
N HIS A 2 -15.27 5.67 24.55
CA HIS A 2 -13.81 5.74 24.36
C HIS A 2 -13.27 7.19 24.36
N PHE A 3 -13.75 8.03 23.46
CA PHE A 3 -13.33 9.44 23.38
C PHE A 3 -13.76 10.31 24.57
N LYS A 4 -14.88 9.95 25.21
CA LYS A 4 -15.37 10.66 26.40
C LYS A 4 -14.42 10.51 27.59
N LYS A 5 -13.76 9.35 27.73
CA LYS A 5 -12.73 9.14 28.78
C LYS A 5 -11.51 10.03 28.58
N ALA A 6 -11.15 10.31 27.32
CA ALA A 6 -10.02 11.16 26.97
C ALA A 6 -10.38 12.66 26.88
N GLY A 7 -11.66 13.03 27.05
CA GLY A 7 -12.11 14.41 26.95
C GLY A 7 -11.99 15.02 25.53
N VAL A 8 -11.85 14.18 24.51
CA VAL A 8 -11.63 14.63 23.11
C VAL A 8 -12.85 14.36 22.25
N THR A 9 -12.99 15.14 21.17
CA THR A 9 -14.03 14.93 20.15
C THR A 9 -13.84 13.60 19.43
N PRO A 10 -14.90 12.89 19.02
CA PRO A 10 -14.80 11.65 18.28
C PRO A 10 -13.95 11.79 17.02
N LYS A 11 -13.01 10.87 16.80
CA LYS A 11 -12.12 10.81 15.64
C LYS A 11 -12.55 9.67 14.71
N ARG A 12 -12.38 9.87 13.40
CA ARG A 12 -12.76 8.89 12.38
C ARG A 12 -11.72 7.78 12.23
N HIS A 13 -10.45 8.12 12.40
CA HIS A 13 -9.33 7.20 12.19
C HIS A 13 -8.61 6.99 13.52
N LEU A 14 -8.33 5.74 13.80
CA LEU A 14 -7.60 5.29 14.99
C LEU A 14 -6.46 4.40 14.52
N ALA A 15 -5.28 4.60 15.09
CA ALA A 15 -4.12 3.76 14.87
C ALA A 15 -3.37 3.60 16.19
N GLU A 16 -2.75 2.46 16.40
CA GLU A 16 -1.91 2.18 17.55
C GLU A 16 -0.45 2.17 17.10
N PHE A 17 0.40 2.88 17.84
CA PHE A 17 1.83 2.88 17.65
C PHE A 17 2.48 2.30 18.90
N LYS A 18 3.45 1.42 18.71
CA LYS A 18 4.28 0.85 19.78
C LYS A 18 5.61 1.58 19.80
N ASP A 19 6.27 1.51 20.96
CA ASP A 19 7.64 2.02 21.14
C ASP A 19 7.80 3.51 20.78
N PHE A 20 6.82 4.32 21.22
CA PHE A 20 6.86 5.75 21.01
C PHE A 20 7.91 6.40 21.92
N GLU A 21 8.90 7.08 21.37
CA GLU A 21 10.05 7.62 22.10
C GLU A 21 9.68 8.77 23.06
N THR A 22 8.58 9.46 22.78
CA THR A 22 8.15 10.63 23.57
C THR A 22 7.07 10.24 24.57
N GLU A 23 7.21 10.64 25.81
CA GLU A 23 6.15 10.50 26.82
C GLU A 23 4.99 11.43 26.48
N LEU A 24 3.82 10.85 26.23
CA LEU A 24 2.60 11.56 25.89
C LEU A 24 1.53 11.34 26.94
N ASN A 25 0.77 12.39 27.23
CA ASN A 25 -0.39 12.31 28.10
C ASN A 25 -1.67 12.09 27.27
N LEU A 26 -2.69 11.57 27.94
CA LEU A 26 -3.99 11.35 27.31
C LEU A 26 -4.62 12.68 26.89
N GLY A 27 -4.86 12.86 25.61
CA GLY A 27 -5.42 14.08 25.03
C GLY A 27 -4.42 15.00 24.35
N ASP A 28 -3.13 14.70 24.43
CA ASP A 28 -2.08 15.50 23.76
C ASP A 28 -2.24 15.45 22.24
N THR A 29 -1.78 16.51 21.59
CA THR A 29 -1.79 16.64 20.12
C THR A 29 -0.38 16.58 19.59
N ILE A 30 -0.13 15.65 18.68
CA ILE A 30 1.15 15.50 17.97
C ILE A 30 1.07 16.31 16.67
N THR A 31 2.09 17.12 16.41
CA THR A 31 2.26 17.92 15.19
C THR A 31 3.36 17.36 14.30
N VAL A 32 3.53 17.92 13.11
CA VAL A 32 4.64 17.54 12.19
C VAL A 32 6.03 17.82 12.74
N GLU A 33 6.14 18.59 13.82
CA GLU A 33 7.41 18.90 14.47
C GLU A 33 8.18 17.68 14.94
N LEU A 34 7.48 16.57 15.19
CA LEU A 34 8.07 15.26 15.49
C LEU A 34 9.10 14.81 14.43
N PHE A 35 8.98 15.29 13.20
CA PHE A 35 9.85 14.91 12.08
C PHE A 35 10.96 15.91 11.76
N ASN A 36 11.18 16.94 12.59
CA ASN A 36 12.21 17.97 12.35
C ASN A 36 13.62 17.36 12.20
N ASP A 37 13.92 16.34 12.99
CA ASP A 37 15.25 15.70 13.01
C ASP A 37 15.31 14.47 12.07
N ALA A 38 14.22 14.14 11.40
CA ALA A 38 14.15 12.97 10.53
C ALA A 38 14.65 13.30 9.11
N ALA A 39 15.76 12.70 8.69
CA ALA A 39 16.26 12.81 7.32
C ALA A 39 15.46 11.93 6.34
N TYR A 40 15.02 10.77 6.82
CA TYR A 40 14.24 9.77 6.06
C TYR A 40 13.06 9.28 6.89
N VAL A 41 12.01 8.88 6.20
CA VAL A 41 10.79 8.33 6.80
C VAL A 41 10.27 7.17 5.97
N ASP A 42 9.58 6.27 6.63
CA ASP A 42 8.81 5.19 6.02
C ASP A 42 7.34 5.60 5.93
N VAL A 43 6.73 5.32 4.79
CA VAL A 43 5.33 5.68 4.55
C VAL A 43 4.51 4.44 4.26
N VAL A 44 3.55 4.17 5.12
CA VAL A 44 2.61 3.05 4.99
C VAL A 44 1.25 3.57 4.54
N GLY A 45 0.73 3.01 3.48
CA GLY A 45 -0.58 3.39 2.95
C GLY A 45 -1.25 2.25 2.20
N THR A 46 -2.47 2.51 1.74
CA THR A 46 -3.21 1.55 0.92
C THR A 46 -3.04 1.93 -0.55
N SER A 47 -2.51 1.00 -1.35
CA SER A 47 -2.30 1.20 -2.77
C SER A 47 -3.62 1.42 -3.53
N LYS A 48 -3.56 2.11 -4.69
CA LYS A 48 -4.75 2.32 -5.52
C LYS A 48 -5.37 1.00 -5.95
N GLY A 49 -6.63 0.78 -5.65
CA GLY A 49 -7.39 -0.37 -6.11
C GLY A 49 -7.54 -0.35 -7.64
N LYS A 50 -7.33 -1.50 -8.28
CA LYS A 50 -7.47 -1.70 -9.73
C LYS A 50 -8.53 -2.74 -10.07
N GLY A 51 -9.23 -3.25 -9.06
CA GLY A 51 -10.23 -4.29 -9.19
C GLY A 51 -9.65 -5.64 -9.62
N PHE A 52 -10.48 -6.51 -10.19
CA PHE A 52 -10.05 -7.79 -10.72
C PHE A 52 -9.24 -7.59 -12.01
N GLN A 53 -8.00 -8.05 -12.03
CA GLN A 53 -7.12 -7.94 -13.19
C GLN A 53 -6.65 -9.30 -13.67
N GLY A 54 -6.48 -9.42 -15.00
CA GLY A 54 -5.88 -10.59 -15.63
C GLY A 54 -4.38 -10.66 -15.41
N VAL A 55 -3.80 -11.81 -15.72
CA VAL A 55 -2.39 -12.15 -15.47
C VAL A 55 -1.39 -11.23 -16.18
N VAL A 56 -1.76 -10.67 -17.31
CA VAL A 56 -0.89 -9.74 -18.07
C VAL A 56 -0.64 -8.46 -17.25
N LYS A 57 -1.69 -7.83 -16.74
CA LYS A 57 -1.56 -6.60 -15.94
C LYS A 57 -1.10 -6.88 -14.51
N ARG A 58 -1.61 -7.96 -13.90
CA ARG A 58 -1.33 -8.27 -12.49
C ARG A 58 0.07 -8.81 -12.26
N HIS A 59 0.57 -9.63 -13.19
CA HIS A 59 1.84 -10.36 -13.03
C HIS A 59 2.85 -10.10 -14.15
N GLY A 60 2.54 -9.28 -15.15
CA GLY A 60 3.43 -8.97 -16.26
C GLY A 60 3.62 -10.12 -17.26
N PHE A 61 2.65 -11.03 -17.36
CA PHE A 61 2.73 -12.12 -18.34
C PHE A 61 2.66 -11.58 -19.78
N GLY A 62 3.46 -12.17 -20.68
CA GLY A 62 3.48 -11.80 -22.10
C GLY A 62 2.23 -12.19 -22.87
N GLY A 63 1.48 -13.16 -22.37
CA GLY A 63 0.36 -13.75 -23.10
C GLY A 63 0.83 -14.65 -24.26
N VAL A 64 -0.04 -14.91 -25.21
CA VAL A 64 0.23 -15.70 -26.41
C VAL A 64 0.25 -14.77 -27.62
N GLY A 65 1.18 -14.96 -28.58
CA GLY A 65 1.31 -14.13 -29.78
C GLY A 65 0.01 -14.00 -30.56
N GLN A 66 -0.27 -12.80 -31.08
CA GLN A 66 -1.57 -12.48 -31.69
C GLN A 66 -1.75 -13.01 -33.13
N THR A 67 -0.67 -13.34 -33.81
CA THR A 67 -0.62 -13.56 -35.26
C THR A 67 -0.23 -14.98 -35.64
N THR A 68 -0.81 -15.99 -35.02
CA THR A 68 -0.64 -17.36 -35.45
C THR A 68 -1.91 -17.87 -36.14
N HIS A 69 -1.74 -18.67 -37.20
CA HIS A 69 -2.83 -19.27 -37.99
C HIS A 69 -3.90 -19.90 -37.10
N GLY A 70 -5.14 -19.37 -37.16
CA GLY A 70 -6.29 -19.93 -36.48
C GLY A 70 -6.37 -19.74 -34.96
N GLN A 71 -5.42 -19.05 -34.33
CA GLN A 71 -5.47 -18.83 -32.89
C GLN A 71 -6.23 -17.55 -32.55
N HIS A 72 -7.37 -17.69 -31.90
CA HIS A 72 -8.23 -16.60 -31.43
C HIS A 72 -8.49 -16.74 -29.93
N ASN A 73 -8.82 -15.63 -29.27
CA ASN A 73 -9.30 -15.57 -27.86
C ASN A 73 -8.31 -16.06 -26.77
N ARG A 74 -7.01 -16.21 -27.07
CA ARG A 74 -6.00 -16.68 -26.12
C ARG A 74 -4.89 -15.67 -25.82
N ALA A 75 -4.91 -14.50 -26.46
CA ALA A 75 -3.83 -13.51 -26.42
C ALA A 75 -3.39 -13.11 -25.00
N ARG A 76 -4.32 -13.01 -24.06
CA ARG A 76 -4.07 -12.55 -22.69
C ARG A 76 -4.25 -13.62 -21.61
N LYS A 77 -4.18 -14.89 -21.99
CA LYS A 77 -4.32 -16.03 -21.06
C LYS A 77 -3.00 -16.35 -20.34
N PRO A 78 -3.08 -17.00 -19.16
CA PRO A 78 -1.90 -17.36 -18.38
C PRO A 78 -1.04 -18.47 -19.00
N GLY A 79 -1.60 -19.25 -19.94
CA GLY A 79 -0.96 -20.47 -20.42
C GLY A 79 -1.19 -21.67 -19.49
N SER A 80 -0.23 -22.61 -19.45
CA SER A 80 -0.31 -23.77 -18.55
C SER A 80 -0.23 -23.35 -17.08
N ILE A 81 -1.02 -23.99 -16.24
CA ILE A 81 -1.08 -23.77 -14.80
C ILE A 81 -0.52 -24.93 -13.97
N GLY A 82 -0.05 -25.98 -14.61
CA GLY A 82 0.53 -27.13 -13.93
C GLY A 82 0.96 -28.24 -14.90
N ALA A 83 1.49 -29.32 -14.35
CA ALA A 83 1.83 -30.55 -15.06
C ALA A 83 0.61 -31.48 -15.17
N CYS A 84 0.68 -32.50 -16.06
CA CYS A 84 -0.45 -33.41 -16.32
C CYS A 84 -0.65 -34.46 -15.19
N SER A 85 -0.46 -35.75 -15.48
CA SER A 85 -0.84 -36.85 -14.57
C SER A 85 -0.12 -36.87 -13.24
N TYR A 86 1.07 -36.32 -13.16
CA TYR A 86 1.83 -36.13 -11.92
C TYR A 86 2.42 -34.71 -11.88
N PRO A 87 2.13 -33.93 -10.83
CA PRO A 87 1.46 -34.21 -9.55
C PRO A 87 -0.07 -34.10 -9.58
N ALA A 88 -0.71 -33.94 -10.74
CA ALA A 88 -2.18 -33.86 -10.92
C ALA A 88 -2.88 -32.79 -10.07
N LYS A 89 -2.20 -31.70 -9.77
CA LYS A 89 -2.71 -30.56 -8.97
C LYS A 89 -2.11 -29.25 -9.42
N VAL A 90 -2.83 -28.16 -9.13
CA VAL A 90 -2.30 -26.80 -9.22
C VAL A 90 -1.76 -26.42 -7.84
N PHE A 91 -0.52 -25.97 -7.79
CA PHE A 91 0.12 -25.58 -6.54
C PHE A 91 -0.46 -24.26 -6.01
N LYS A 92 -0.44 -24.10 -4.67
CA LYS A 92 -0.76 -22.83 -4.02
C LYS A 92 0.21 -21.74 -4.47
N GLY A 93 -0.25 -20.51 -4.57
CA GLY A 93 0.57 -19.37 -5.00
C GLY A 93 0.76 -19.24 -6.51
N MET A 94 0.13 -20.08 -7.32
CA MET A 94 0.15 -19.94 -8.78
C MET A 94 -0.38 -18.57 -9.20
N ARG A 95 0.36 -17.90 -10.07
CA ARG A 95 0.04 -16.55 -10.56
C ARG A 95 -1.16 -16.57 -11.51
N MET A 96 -2.31 -16.21 -10.99
CA MET A 96 -3.59 -16.14 -11.72
C MET A 96 -4.19 -14.74 -11.66
N GLY A 97 -5.26 -14.51 -12.44
CA GLY A 97 -6.08 -13.31 -12.32
C GLY A 97 -6.66 -13.16 -10.92
N GLY A 98 -6.94 -11.94 -10.51
CA GLY A 98 -7.51 -11.65 -9.20
C GLY A 98 -7.46 -10.17 -8.85
N GLN A 99 -7.80 -9.86 -7.63
CA GLN A 99 -7.75 -8.50 -7.10
C GLN A 99 -6.32 -7.94 -7.22
N MET A 100 -6.21 -6.70 -7.72
CA MET A 100 -4.97 -5.97 -7.81
C MET A 100 -5.12 -4.62 -7.13
N GLY A 101 -4.16 -4.26 -6.29
CA GLY A 101 -4.21 -3.05 -5.49
C GLY A 101 -5.23 -3.12 -4.35
N GLY A 102 -5.35 -2.05 -3.59
CA GLY A 102 -6.08 -2.05 -2.33
C GLY A 102 -5.31 -2.74 -1.20
N ASP A 103 -4.03 -3.00 -1.42
CA ASP A 103 -3.14 -3.66 -0.47
C ASP A 103 -2.41 -2.63 0.39
N ARG A 104 -2.12 -2.99 1.65
CA ARG A 104 -1.21 -2.21 2.49
C ARG A 104 0.21 -2.32 1.92
N VAL A 105 0.81 -1.18 1.63
CA VAL A 105 2.16 -1.08 1.05
C VAL A 105 2.97 -0.11 1.89
N THR A 106 4.20 -0.48 2.20
CA THR A 106 5.19 0.38 2.85
C THR A 106 6.22 0.82 1.80
N THR A 107 6.44 2.11 1.72
CA THR A 107 7.55 2.69 0.94
C THR A 107 8.61 3.16 1.92
N HIS A 108 9.76 2.52 1.88
CA HIS A 108 10.85 2.78 2.81
C HIS A 108 11.78 3.90 2.35
N ASN A 109 12.43 4.55 3.30
CA ASN A 109 13.52 5.50 3.12
C ASN A 109 13.16 6.67 2.18
N LEU A 110 12.01 7.28 2.36
CA LEU A 110 11.65 8.50 1.64
C LEU A 110 12.31 9.71 2.32
N GLN A 111 13.04 10.50 1.54
CA GLN A 111 13.74 11.68 2.04
C GLN A 111 12.75 12.78 2.45
N VAL A 112 12.90 13.30 3.65
CA VAL A 112 12.20 14.50 4.11
C VAL A 112 12.88 15.72 3.50
N LEU A 113 12.14 16.52 2.74
CA LEU A 113 12.64 17.74 2.12
C LEU A 113 12.46 18.96 3.01
N LYS A 114 11.30 19.05 3.64
CA LYS A 114 10.95 20.19 4.49
C LYS A 114 9.82 19.86 5.44
N VAL A 115 9.92 20.33 6.67
CA VAL A 115 8.83 20.37 7.65
C VAL A 115 8.34 21.80 7.73
N ILE A 116 7.02 22.03 7.67
CA ILE A 116 6.38 23.35 7.75
C ILE A 116 5.35 23.31 8.88
N PRO A 117 5.75 23.69 10.11
CA PRO A 117 4.88 23.62 11.28
C PRO A 117 3.64 24.50 11.18
N GLU A 118 3.77 25.70 10.58
CA GLU A 118 2.68 26.66 10.44
C GLU A 118 1.42 26.09 9.76
N HIS A 119 1.61 25.17 8.82
CA HIS A 119 0.54 24.52 8.08
C HIS A 119 0.38 23.04 8.43
N ASN A 120 1.15 22.56 9.38
CA ASN A 120 1.22 21.13 9.75
C ASN A 120 1.49 20.24 8.53
N LEU A 121 2.47 20.64 7.69
CA LEU A 121 2.83 19.99 6.44
C LEU A 121 4.22 19.36 6.48
N LEU A 122 4.31 18.16 5.92
CA LEU A 122 5.54 17.42 5.69
C LEU A 122 5.75 17.20 4.19
N LEU A 123 6.85 17.71 3.63
CA LEU A 123 7.24 17.49 2.24
C LEU A 123 8.21 16.32 2.13
N ILE A 124 7.80 15.29 1.40
CA ILE A 124 8.57 14.05 1.21
C ILE A 124 8.88 13.90 -0.27
N LYS A 125 10.12 13.50 -0.58
CA LYS A 125 10.56 13.20 -1.94
C LYS A 125 10.27 11.75 -2.29
N GLY A 126 9.45 11.51 -3.30
CA GLY A 126 9.18 10.18 -3.81
C GLY A 126 7.69 9.88 -3.97
N SER A 127 7.38 8.61 -4.15
CA SER A 127 6.01 8.16 -4.35
C SER A 127 5.40 7.68 -3.04
N VAL A 128 4.21 8.18 -2.74
CA VAL A 128 3.42 7.79 -1.58
C VAL A 128 2.30 6.85 -2.03
N PRO A 129 2.05 5.74 -1.33
CA PRO A 129 0.99 4.81 -1.72
C PRO A 129 -0.40 5.43 -1.55
N GLY A 130 -1.28 5.14 -2.49
CA GLY A 130 -2.69 5.55 -2.44
C GLY A 130 -3.09 6.67 -3.39
N CYS A 131 -4.31 7.15 -3.21
CA CYS A 131 -4.88 8.26 -3.97
C CYS A 131 -4.60 9.59 -3.26
N LYS A 132 -4.85 10.71 -3.94
CA LYS A 132 -4.88 12.02 -3.28
C LYS A 132 -5.95 12.01 -2.19
N GLY A 133 -5.62 12.53 -1.01
CA GLY A 133 -6.52 12.57 0.15
C GLY A 133 -6.65 11.25 0.92
N SER A 134 -5.88 10.20 0.57
CA SER A 134 -5.82 8.99 1.39
C SER A 134 -4.99 9.24 2.65
N ILE A 135 -5.33 8.53 3.71
CA ILE A 135 -4.57 8.54 4.97
C ILE A 135 -3.39 7.61 4.84
N VAL A 136 -2.24 8.07 5.32
CA VAL A 136 -1.01 7.30 5.41
C VAL A 136 -0.46 7.36 6.82
N ILE A 137 0.29 6.36 7.21
CA ILE A 137 1.06 6.32 8.44
C ILE A 137 2.50 6.64 8.07
N ILE A 138 3.13 7.53 8.82
CA ILE A 138 4.53 7.94 8.64
C ILE A 138 5.29 7.51 9.88
N GLU A 139 6.37 6.79 9.66
CA GLU A 139 7.24 6.26 10.70
C GLU A 139 8.67 6.76 10.46
N LYS A 140 9.41 7.11 11.52
CA LYS A 140 10.81 7.53 11.44
C LYS A 140 11.74 6.45 12.00
#